data_b3d1997a74a11eaefe52f664a570c347
#
_entry.id   b3d1997a74a11eaefe52f664a570c347
#
_cell.length_a   1.000
_cell.length_b   1.000
_cell.length_c   1.000
_cell.angle_alpha   90.00
_cell.angle_beta   90.00
_cell.angle_gamma   90.00
#
_symmetry.space_group_name_H-M   'P 1'
#
loop_
_entity.id
_entity.type
_entity.pdbx_description
1 polymer ?
#
loop_
_entity_poly.entity_id
_entity_poly.type
_entity_poly.pdbx_seq_one_letter_code
_entity_poly.pdbx_strand_id
1 'polypeptide(L)'
;MTTAAPTTSTLTGVPALAPLLARGALLSPLRRPRPDADFPRTRLVLPGLRVDLTRLAAYERACGFATGADALPVTYPHVLGFPLAMRLMSGRDFPLPLLGLVHTSIGITRRTALPATAEYELAVHVEGLAPHRRGTEATVVTEIRTGGDLVWESRSTYLARHRTTARPPAAGGTPAGEREPLPARAEWHLAGDVGRRYGAASGDRNPIHLHPLTARLFGFPQAIAHGMWTVARCLAEHGTPDAAVVRAEFRAPVLLPGTVAYGAQDGRFELRGGDGGRRLHLSGEVGPYPAA
;
A
#
# COMPACT_ATOMS: atom_id res chain seq x y z
N MET A 1 -9.45 -13.28 -27.86
CA MET A 1 -8.08 -13.28 -27.26
C MET A 1 -8.06 -14.36 -26.20
N THR A 2 -7.25 -15.41 -26.41
CA THR A 2 -7.14 -16.51 -25.47
C THR A 2 -6.36 -16.01 -24.26
N THR A 3 -7.01 -15.83 -23.13
CA THR A 3 -6.37 -15.49 -21.87
C THR A 3 -5.52 -16.68 -21.43
N ALA A 4 -4.20 -16.52 -21.42
CA ALA A 4 -3.30 -17.53 -20.89
C ALA A 4 -3.69 -17.85 -19.43
N ALA A 5 -3.70 -19.12 -19.06
CA ALA A 5 -3.98 -19.55 -17.70
C ALA A 5 -2.94 -18.97 -16.71
N PRO A 6 -3.34 -18.62 -15.49
CA PRO A 6 -2.38 -18.13 -14.48
C PRO A 6 -1.34 -19.20 -14.16
N THR A 7 -0.07 -18.82 -14.14
CA THR A 7 1.04 -19.71 -13.78
C THR A 7 1.48 -19.46 -12.35
N THR A 8 1.74 -20.51 -11.58
CA THR A 8 2.30 -20.37 -10.23
C THR A 8 3.81 -20.53 -10.28
N SER A 9 4.54 -19.63 -9.61
CA SER A 9 6.00 -19.70 -9.45
C SER A 9 6.35 -19.68 -7.96
N THR A 10 6.84 -20.80 -7.47
CA THR A 10 7.26 -20.93 -6.06
C THR A 10 8.66 -20.38 -5.88
N LEU A 11 8.83 -19.55 -4.86
CA LEU A 11 10.10 -18.93 -4.48
C LEU A 11 10.73 -19.70 -3.32
N THR A 12 12.05 -19.75 -3.30
CA THR A 12 12.85 -20.35 -2.20
C THR A 12 13.29 -19.32 -1.15
N GLY A 13 12.97 -18.03 -1.36
CA GLY A 13 13.32 -16.96 -0.44
C GLY A 13 12.79 -15.60 -0.88
N VAL A 14 12.86 -14.63 0.01
CA VAL A 14 12.40 -13.26 -0.23
C VAL A 14 13.33 -12.59 -1.25
N PRO A 15 12.81 -12.03 -2.35
CA PRO A 15 13.63 -11.34 -3.34
C PRO A 15 14.34 -10.11 -2.76
N ALA A 16 15.57 -9.85 -3.19
CA ALA A 16 16.31 -8.64 -2.82
C ALA A 16 15.70 -7.40 -3.51
N LEU A 17 15.32 -6.39 -2.73
CA LEU A 17 14.61 -5.20 -3.24
C LEU A 17 15.48 -4.29 -4.09
N ALA A 18 16.74 -4.05 -3.71
CA ALA A 18 17.60 -3.08 -4.39
C ALA A 18 17.73 -3.32 -5.90
N PRO A 19 18.07 -4.54 -6.39
CA PRO A 19 18.15 -4.81 -7.83
C PRO A 19 16.78 -4.73 -8.52
N LEU A 20 15.68 -5.07 -7.84
CA LEU A 20 14.34 -4.97 -8.41
C LEU A 20 13.93 -3.51 -8.62
N LEU A 21 14.17 -2.66 -7.64
CA LEU A 21 13.88 -1.23 -7.73
C LEU A 21 14.75 -0.56 -8.81
N ALA A 22 16.04 -0.88 -8.88
CA ALA A 22 16.94 -0.39 -9.93
C ALA A 22 16.46 -0.82 -11.33
N ARG A 23 16.12 -2.09 -11.51
CA ARG A 23 15.56 -2.61 -12.77
C ARG A 23 14.25 -1.91 -13.14
N GLY A 24 13.34 -1.77 -12.20
CA GLY A 24 12.07 -1.09 -12.43
C GLY A 24 12.24 0.38 -12.81
N ALA A 25 13.19 1.09 -12.18
CA ALA A 25 13.53 2.46 -12.52
C ALA A 25 14.10 2.57 -13.93
N LEU A 26 15.06 1.71 -14.29
CA LEU A 26 15.69 1.69 -15.62
C LEU A 26 14.69 1.37 -16.75
N LEU A 27 13.73 0.49 -16.50
CA LEU A 27 12.71 0.12 -17.48
C LEU A 27 11.56 1.13 -17.58
N SER A 28 11.36 1.98 -16.59
CA SER A 28 10.22 2.90 -16.53
C SER A 28 10.06 3.81 -17.76
N PRO A 29 11.12 4.42 -18.32
CA PRO A 29 11.00 5.27 -19.52
C PRO A 29 10.55 4.52 -20.78
N LEU A 30 10.74 3.20 -20.81
CA LEU A 30 10.36 2.35 -21.94
C LEU A 30 8.92 1.86 -21.87
N ARG A 31 8.22 2.10 -20.75
CA ARG A 31 6.86 1.63 -20.54
C ARG A 31 5.84 2.56 -21.21
N ARG A 32 4.85 1.93 -21.82
CA ARG A 32 3.71 2.62 -22.43
C ARG A 32 2.42 2.12 -21.79
N PRO A 33 1.98 2.76 -20.69
CA PRO A 33 0.82 2.32 -19.94
C PRO A 33 -0.44 2.41 -20.79
N ARG A 34 -1.22 1.31 -20.84
CA ARG A 34 -2.52 1.21 -21.48
C ARG A 34 -3.40 0.24 -20.67
N PRO A 35 -4.71 0.51 -20.54
CA PRO A 35 -5.61 -0.33 -19.75
C PRO A 35 -5.86 -1.70 -20.39
N ASP A 36 -5.66 -1.83 -21.69
CA ASP A 36 -5.80 -3.05 -22.50
C ASP A 36 -4.47 -3.80 -22.73
N ALA A 37 -3.37 -3.32 -22.11
CA ALA A 37 -2.09 -3.99 -22.21
C ALA A 37 -2.12 -5.36 -21.51
N ASP A 38 -1.34 -6.29 -22.03
CA ASP A 38 -1.10 -7.54 -21.32
C ASP A 38 -0.27 -7.28 -20.04
N PHE A 39 -0.44 -8.15 -19.04
CA PHE A 39 0.21 -8.02 -17.74
C PHE A 39 0.62 -9.40 -17.20
N PRO A 40 1.58 -9.47 -16.24
CA PRO A 40 2.05 -10.74 -15.72
C PRO A 40 0.92 -11.56 -15.08
N ARG A 41 0.68 -12.77 -15.60
CA ARG A 41 -0.29 -13.73 -15.07
C ARG A 41 0.30 -14.65 -14.01
N THR A 42 1.57 -14.41 -13.66
CA THR A 42 2.28 -15.22 -12.69
C THR A 42 1.83 -14.87 -11.26
N ARG A 43 1.41 -15.90 -10.51
CA ARG A 43 1.23 -15.85 -9.07
C ARG A 43 2.54 -16.30 -8.40
N LEU A 44 3.23 -15.40 -7.71
CA LEU A 44 4.41 -15.72 -6.91
C LEU A 44 3.96 -16.28 -5.56
N VAL A 45 4.55 -17.39 -5.15
CA VAL A 45 4.25 -18.05 -3.85
C VAL A 45 5.55 -18.25 -3.09
N LEU A 46 5.59 -17.84 -1.84
CA LEU A 46 6.69 -18.06 -0.91
C LEU A 46 6.13 -18.86 0.30
N PRO A 47 6.35 -20.17 0.32
CA PRO A 47 6.00 -21.00 1.49
C PRO A 47 7.00 -20.81 2.62
N GLY A 48 6.63 -21.20 3.84
CA GLY A 48 7.54 -21.24 4.98
C GLY A 48 8.00 -19.87 5.47
N LEU A 49 7.23 -18.82 5.19
CA LEU A 49 7.57 -17.47 5.63
C LEU A 49 7.45 -17.35 7.14
N ARG A 50 8.56 -17.02 7.80
CA ARG A 50 8.59 -16.63 9.23
C ARG A 50 8.88 -15.14 9.34
N VAL A 51 8.22 -14.49 10.28
CA VAL A 51 8.36 -13.05 10.52
C VAL A 51 9.67 -12.76 11.27
N ASP A 52 10.45 -11.81 10.76
CA ASP A 52 11.57 -11.23 11.51
C ASP A 52 11.02 -10.29 12.58
N LEU A 53 11.06 -10.72 13.84
CA LEU A 53 10.51 -9.97 14.97
C LEU A 53 11.24 -8.64 15.22
N THR A 54 12.52 -8.54 14.86
CA THR A 54 13.27 -7.28 14.96
C THR A 54 12.74 -6.24 13.98
N ARG A 55 12.47 -6.67 12.74
CA ARG A 55 11.87 -5.80 11.72
C ARG A 55 10.41 -5.47 12.04
N LEU A 56 9.65 -6.43 12.57
CA LEU A 56 8.29 -6.21 13.05
C LEU A 56 8.28 -5.11 14.12
N ALA A 57 9.10 -5.24 15.17
CA ALA A 57 9.19 -4.25 16.23
C ALA A 57 9.62 -2.86 15.73
N ALA A 58 10.50 -2.79 14.73
CA ALA A 58 10.86 -1.52 14.08
C ALA A 58 9.68 -0.90 13.31
N TYR A 59 8.88 -1.73 12.63
CA TYR A 59 7.67 -1.31 11.93
C TYR A 59 6.60 -0.80 12.91
N GLU A 60 6.34 -1.56 13.98
CA GLU A 60 5.38 -1.20 15.03
C GLU A 60 5.71 0.19 15.60
N ARG A 61 6.97 0.40 16.01
CA ARG A 61 7.45 1.72 16.47
C ARG A 61 7.31 2.82 15.44
N ALA A 62 7.65 2.55 14.17
CA ALA A 62 7.58 3.55 13.11
C ALA A 62 6.13 3.97 12.79
N CYS A 63 5.17 3.08 12.98
CA CYS A 63 3.75 3.30 12.70
C CYS A 63 2.91 3.62 13.95
N GLY A 64 3.46 3.45 15.16
CA GLY A 64 2.76 3.72 16.43
C GLY A 64 1.88 2.59 16.92
N PHE A 65 2.09 1.36 16.46
CA PHE A 65 1.49 0.16 17.06
C PHE A 65 2.18 -0.19 18.38
N ALA A 66 1.48 -0.92 19.25
CA ALA A 66 2.09 -1.53 20.42
C ALA A 66 3.20 -2.49 19.99
N THR A 67 4.40 -2.34 20.58
CA THR A 67 5.55 -3.19 20.23
C THR A 67 5.49 -4.49 21.00
N GLY A 68 5.67 -5.63 20.30
CA GLY A 68 5.70 -6.95 20.90
C GLY A 68 4.32 -7.55 21.18
N ALA A 69 3.30 -7.11 20.47
CA ALA A 69 2.00 -7.78 20.48
C ALA A 69 2.08 -9.20 19.89
N ASP A 70 1.25 -10.11 20.38
CA ASP A 70 1.21 -11.51 19.91
C ASP A 70 0.80 -11.64 18.45
N ALA A 71 -0.02 -10.69 17.95
CA ALA A 71 -0.53 -10.68 16.59
C ALA A 71 0.10 -9.56 15.75
N LEU A 72 0.28 -9.83 14.45
CA LEU A 72 0.76 -8.86 13.48
C LEU A 72 -0.22 -7.67 13.33
N PRO A 73 0.27 -6.43 13.22
CA PRO A 73 -0.53 -5.31 12.76
C PRO A 73 -1.22 -5.65 11.43
N VAL A 74 -2.49 -5.24 11.28
CA VAL A 74 -3.32 -5.60 10.11
C VAL A 74 -2.68 -5.21 8.77
N THR A 75 -1.81 -4.19 8.76
CA THR A 75 -1.09 -3.70 7.58
C THR A 75 0.27 -4.38 7.35
N TYR A 76 0.82 -5.12 8.31
CA TYR A 76 2.18 -5.67 8.20
C TYR A 76 2.33 -6.74 7.11
N PRO A 77 1.34 -7.63 6.85
CA PRO A 77 1.44 -8.59 5.75
C PRO A 77 1.62 -7.94 4.37
N HIS A 78 1.09 -6.73 4.15
CA HIS A 78 1.36 -5.97 2.93
C HIS A 78 2.87 -5.64 2.78
N VAL A 79 3.55 -5.32 3.91
CA VAL A 79 5.00 -5.08 3.92
C VAL A 79 5.77 -6.37 3.61
N LEU A 80 5.34 -7.51 4.12
CA LEU A 80 5.93 -8.81 3.78
C LEU A 80 5.77 -9.15 2.30
N GLY A 81 4.65 -8.77 1.68
CA GLY A 81 4.37 -8.95 0.25
C GLY A 81 5.13 -8.00 -0.67
N PHE A 82 5.63 -6.87 -0.15
CA PHE A 82 6.23 -5.82 -0.98
C PHE A 82 7.39 -6.31 -1.88
N PRO A 83 8.35 -7.15 -1.44
CA PRO A 83 9.40 -7.68 -2.31
C PRO A 83 8.87 -8.51 -3.49
N LEU A 84 7.81 -9.31 -3.27
CA LEU A 84 7.18 -10.10 -4.32
C LEU A 84 6.43 -9.20 -5.31
N ALA A 85 5.70 -8.20 -4.81
CA ALA A 85 5.05 -7.19 -5.63
C ALA A 85 6.07 -6.45 -6.51
N MET A 86 7.20 -6.03 -5.94
CA MET A 86 8.28 -5.37 -6.68
C MET A 86 8.89 -6.30 -7.74
N ARG A 87 9.01 -7.61 -7.48
CA ARG A 87 9.48 -8.59 -8.46
C ARG A 87 8.56 -8.64 -9.70
N LEU A 88 7.23 -8.62 -9.49
CA LEU A 88 6.26 -8.57 -10.59
C LEU A 88 6.29 -7.21 -11.30
N MET A 89 6.17 -6.12 -10.56
CA MET A 89 6.04 -4.78 -11.14
C MET A 89 7.33 -4.26 -11.80
N SER A 90 8.51 -4.77 -11.43
CA SER A 90 9.77 -4.49 -12.12
C SER A 90 10.00 -5.42 -13.31
N GLY A 91 9.17 -6.45 -13.51
CA GLY A 91 9.25 -7.41 -14.62
C GLY A 91 9.10 -6.75 -15.98
N ARG A 92 9.62 -7.35 -17.06
CA ARG A 92 9.49 -6.80 -18.42
C ARG A 92 8.06 -6.86 -18.94
N ASP A 93 7.28 -7.78 -18.46
CA ASP A 93 5.88 -8.05 -18.75
C ASP A 93 4.89 -7.15 -18.00
N PHE A 94 5.35 -6.40 -16.99
CA PHE A 94 4.50 -5.42 -16.31
C PHE A 94 4.48 -4.12 -17.11
N PRO A 95 3.32 -3.65 -17.62
CA PRO A 95 3.27 -2.58 -18.62
C PRO A 95 3.36 -1.16 -18.05
N LEU A 96 3.21 -0.99 -16.73
CA LEU A 96 3.23 0.35 -16.13
C LEU A 96 4.64 0.72 -15.65
N PRO A 97 5.04 2.02 -15.76
CA PRO A 97 6.31 2.48 -15.25
C PRO A 97 6.34 2.43 -13.72
N LEU A 98 7.38 1.84 -13.12
CA LEU A 98 7.51 1.80 -11.67
C LEU A 98 7.77 3.20 -11.10
N LEU A 99 8.59 4.02 -11.80
CA LEU A 99 8.79 5.42 -11.42
C LEU A 99 7.54 6.25 -11.72
N GLY A 100 7.06 6.97 -10.71
CA GLY A 100 5.87 7.79 -10.81
C GLY A 100 4.55 7.01 -10.63
N LEU A 101 4.62 5.71 -10.35
CA LEU A 101 3.45 4.92 -9.97
C LEU A 101 2.92 5.39 -8.61
N VAL A 102 1.64 5.68 -8.54
CA VAL A 102 0.99 6.24 -7.34
C VAL A 102 0.06 5.21 -6.73
N HIS A 103 0.26 4.85 -5.48
CA HIS A 103 -0.68 4.03 -4.72
C HIS A 103 -1.94 4.84 -4.46
N THR A 104 -3.10 4.43 -4.99
CA THR A 104 -4.36 5.17 -4.95
C THR A 104 -5.34 4.64 -3.92
N SER A 105 -5.31 3.33 -3.66
CA SER A 105 -6.17 2.70 -2.66
C SER A 105 -5.61 1.37 -2.17
N ILE A 106 -6.08 0.96 -1.00
CA ILE A 106 -5.87 -0.39 -0.47
C ILE A 106 -7.14 -0.87 0.22
N GLY A 107 -7.53 -2.10 -0.09
CA GLY A 107 -8.48 -2.89 0.69
C GLY A 107 -7.75 -4.01 1.41
N ILE A 108 -8.03 -4.25 2.68
CA ILE A 108 -7.48 -5.36 3.47
C ILE A 108 -8.64 -6.14 4.08
N THR A 109 -8.57 -7.46 3.97
CA THR A 109 -9.45 -8.39 4.67
C THR A 109 -8.61 -9.30 5.54
N ARG A 110 -8.77 -9.19 6.85
CA ARG A 110 -8.16 -10.09 7.85
C ARG A 110 -9.28 -10.93 8.47
N ARG A 111 -9.22 -12.26 8.29
CA ARG A 111 -10.27 -13.19 8.76
C ARG A 111 -10.05 -13.63 10.19
N THR A 112 -8.81 -13.59 10.65
CA THR A 112 -8.41 -13.94 12.02
C THR A 112 -7.13 -13.21 12.41
N ALA A 113 -6.82 -13.12 13.69
CA ALA A 113 -5.52 -12.65 14.17
C ALA A 113 -4.40 -13.51 13.58
N LEU A 114 -3.28 -12.87 13.25
CA LEU A 114 -2.10 -13.51 12.66
C LEU A 114 -0.98 -13.54 13.69
N PRO A 115 -0.70 -14.66 14.37
CA PRO A 115 0.35 -14.74 15.38
C PRO A 115 1.72 -14.36 14.81
N ALA A 116 2.47 -13.49 15.49
CA ALA A 116 3.76 -12.99 15.01
C ALA A 116 4.82 -14.10 14.87
N THR A 117 4.66 -15.22 15.57
CA THR A 117 5.59 -16.35 15.57
C THR A 117 5.18 -17.50 14.66
N ALA A 118 4.03 -17.40 13.99
CA ALA A 118 3.56 -18.45 13.09
C ALA A 118 4.36 -18.50 11.78
N GLU A 119 4.18 -19.60 11.05
CA GLU A 119 4.68 -19.77 9.70
C GLU A 119 3.54 -19.58 8.68
N TYR A 120 3.83 -18.89 7.58
CA TYR A 120 2.85 -18.50 6.59
C TYR A 120 3.25 -18.91 5.17
N GLU A 121 2.27 -19.09 4.31
CA GLU A 121 2.45 -19.01 2.88
C GLU A 121 2.04 -17.59 2.43
N LEU A 122 2.96 -16.89 1.76
CA LEU A 122 2.74 -15.58 1.18
C LEU A 122 2.60 -15.71 -0.33
N ALA A 123 1.54 -15.16 -0.90
CA ALA A 123 1.39 -15.11 -2.36
C ALA A 123 1.08 -13.70 -2.84
N VAL A 124 1.60 -13.37 -4.04
CA VAL A 124 1.35 -12.07 -4.69
C VAL A 124 1.13 -12.27 -6.19
N HIS A 125 0.14 -11.57 -6.73
CA HIS A 125 -0.12 -11.55 -8.17
C HIS A 125 -0.71 -10.21 -8.62
N VAL A 126 -0.64 -9.95 -9.92
CA VAL A 126 -1.37 -8.84 -10.54
C VAL A 126 -2.75 -9.36 -10.93
N GLU A 127 -3.81 -8.75 -10.42
CA GLU A 127 -5.19 -9.15 -10.71
C GLU A 127 -5.66 -8.60 -12.04
N GLY A 128 -5.29 -7.36 -12.36
CA GLY A 128 -5.71 -6.73 -13.60
C GLY A 128 -5.24 -5.30 -13.79
N LEU A 129 -5.56 -4.79 -14.98
CA LEU A 129 -5.44 -3.38 -15.33
C LEU A 129 -6.85 -2.80 -15.55
N ALA A 130 -7.01 -1.52 -15.24
CA ALA A 130 -8.25 -0.80 -15.44
C ALA A 130 -8.01 0.63 -15.97
N PRO A 131 -8.93 1.17 -16.78
CA PRO A 131 -8.89 2.57 -17.17
C PRO A 131 -9.21 3.49 -15.99
N HIS A 132 -8.47 4.55 -15.86
CA HIS A 132 -8.70 5.61 -14.89
C HIS A 132 -8.69 6.96 -15.61
N ARG A 133 -9.45 7.96 -15.11
CA ARG A 133 -9.54 9.32 -15.72
C ARG A 133 -8.19 10.04 -15.88
N ARG A 134 -7.15 9.60 -15.17
CA ARG A 134 -5.80 10.17 -15.20
C ARG A 134 -4.75 9.21 -15.76
N GLY A 135 -5.17 8.05 -16.30
CA GLY A 135 -4.23 7.05 -16.82
C GLY A 135 -4.73 5.62 -16.72
N THR A 136 -3.86 4.72 -16.32
CA THR A 136 -4.14 3.27 -16.15
C THR A 136 -3.81 2.84 -14.73
N GLU A 137 -4.70 2.10 -14.12
CA GLU A 137 -4.51 1.46 -12.81
C GLU A 137 -4.15 -0.01 -12.96
N ALA A 138 -3.31 -0.49 -12.04
CA ALA A 138 -3.05 -1.92 -11.84
C ALA A 138 -3.47 -2.31 -10.42
N THR A 139 -4.15 -3.44 -10.27
CA THR A 139 -4.48 -4.04 -8.98
C THR A 139 -3.50 -5.16 -8.68
N VAL A 140 -2.83 -5.07 -7.53
CA VAL A 140 -1.92 -6.09 -7.00
C VAL A 140 -2.54 -6.70 -5.75
N VAL A 141 -2.64 -8.02 -5.74
CA VAL A 141 -3.19 -8.79 -4.62
C VAL A 141 -2.05 -9.44 -3.86
N THR A 142 -2.10 -9.32 -2.53
CA THR A 142 -1.22 -10.03 -1.60
C THR A 142 -2.08 -10.89 -0.70
N GLU A 143 -1.71 -12.15 -0.53
CA GLU A 143 -2.43 -13.12 0.29
C GLU A 143 -1.50 -13.75 1.32
N ILE A 144 -2.03 -14.01 2.51
CA ILE A 144 -1.41 -14.85 3.55
C ILE A 144 -2.31 -16.05 3.79
N ARG A 145 -1.70 -17.24 3.81
CA ARG A 145 -2.37 -18.49 4.09
C ARG A 145 -1.69 -19.23 5.24
N THR A 146 -2.50 -19.95 5.99
CA THR A 146 -2.06 -20.88 7.06
C THR A 146 -2.78 -22.19 6.87
N GLY A 147 -2.05 -23.30 6.77
CA GLY A 147 -2.67 -24.62 6.55
C GLY A 147 -3.50 -24.72 5.26
N GLY A 148 -3.23 -23.89 4.26
CA GLY A 148 -4.01 -23.78 3.02
C GLY A 148 -5.15 -22.77 3.07
N ASP A 149 -5.60 -22.35 4.25
CA ASP A 149 -6.69 -21.37 4.39
C ASP A 149 -6.20 -19.94 4.18
N LEU A 150 -6.96 -19.16 3.44
CA LEU A 150 -6.73 -17.74 3.26
C LEU A 150 -7.16 -16.99 4.53
N VAL A 151 -6.18 -16.46 5.27
CA VAL A 151 -6.41 -15.77 6.55
C VAL A 151 -6.30 -14.26 6.46
N TRP A 152 -5.61 -13.77 5.43
CA TRP A 152 -5.48 -12.34 5.16
C TRP A 152 -5.24 -12.09 3.65
N GLU A 153 -5.83 -11.01 3.15
CA GLU A 153 -5.54 -10.52 1.81
C GLU A 153 -5.55 -9.00 1.75
N SER A 154 -4.80 -8.43 0.81
CA SER A 154 -4.96 -7.04 0.40
C SER A 154 -5.05 -6.89 -1.12
N ARG A 155 -5.84 -5.91 -1.55
CA ARG A 155 -5.91 -5.41 -2.93
C ARG A 155 -5.43 -3.98 -2.95
N SER A 156 -4.27 -3.75 -3.57
CA SER A 156 -3.65 -2.44 -3.72
C SER A 156 -3.77 -1.95 -5.15
N THR A 157 -4.27 -0.74 -5.35
CA THR A 157 -4.40 -0.12 -6.66
C THR A 157 -3.31 0.91 -6.89
N TYR A 158 -2.60 0.80 -8.00
CA TYR A 158 -1.49 1.67 -8.40
C TYR A 158 -1.78 2.35 -9.72
N LEU A 159 -1.74 3.68 -9.76
CA LEU A 159 -2.03 4.50 -10.94
C LEU A 159 -0.74 4.95 -11.63
N ALA A 160 -0.59 4.59 -12.91
CA ALA A 160 0.33 5.22 -13.84
C ALA A 160 -0.39 6.38 -14.53
N ARG A 161 0.06 7.62 -14.30
CA ARG A 161 -0.55 8.82 -14.88
C ARG A 161 -0.07 9.00 -16.33
N HIS A 162 -1.02 9.13 -17.25
CA HIS A 162 -0.78 9.49 -18.65
C HIS A 162 -2.04 10.08 -19.28
N ARG A 163 -1.90 10.70 -20.44
CA ARG A 163 -3.09 11.15 -21.20
C ARG A 163 -3.87 9.93 -21.69
N THR A 164 -5.17 9.93 -21.48
CA THR A 164 -6.07 8.85 -21.90
C THR A 164 -7.38 9.42 -22.40
N THR A 165 -7.96 8.78 -23.40
CA THR A 165 -9.33 9.01 -23.89
C THR A 165 -10.32 7.99 -23.29
N ALA A 166 -9.82 7.01 -22.55
CA ALA A 166 -10.65 6.00 -21.91
C ALA A 166 -11.57 6.63 -20.87
N ARG A 167 -12.86 6.41 -21.00
CA ARG A 167 -13.85 6.82 -20.02
C ARG A 167 -13.92 5.74 -18.93
N PRO A 168 -13.56 6.04 -17.68
CA PRO A 168 -13.71 5.08 -16.58
C PRO A 168 -15.18 4.75 -16.38
N PRO A 169 -15.52 3.58 -15.81
CA PRO A 169 -16.86 3.30 -15.32
C PRO A 169 -17.29 4.42 -14.37
N ALA A 170 -18.58 4.77 -14.41
CA ALA A 170 -19.10 5.79 -13.49
C ALA A 170 -18.85 5.35 -12.05
N ALA A 171 -17.99 6.10 -11.34
CA ALA A 171 -17.78 5.88 -9.91
C ALA A 171 -19.07 6.29 -9.19
N GLY A 172 -19.82 5.32 -8.70
CA GLY A 172 -20.93 5.53 -7.79
C GLY A 172 -20.41 5.98 -6.42
N GLY A 173 -20.15 7.26 -6.24
CA GLY A 173 -19.74 7.82 -4.97
C GLY A 173 -19.71 9.34 -4.98
N THR A 174 -20.16 9.96 -3.89
CA THR A 174 -20.08 11.41 -3.68
C THR A 174 -18.63 11.90 -3.83
N PRO A 175 -18.36 12.97 -4.59
CA PRO A 175 -17.02 13.54 -4.70
C PRO A 175 -16.44 13.81 -3.32
N ALA A 176 -15.20 13.39 -3.08
CA ALA A 176 -14.55 13.46 -1.76
C ALA A 176 -14.36 14.89 -1.20
N GLY A 177 -14.64 15.94 -2.00
CA GLY A 177 -14.54 17.35 -1.59
C GLY A 177 -15.74 17.88 -0.81
N GLU A 178 -16.86 17.15 -0.77
CA GLU A 178 -18.12 17.62 -0.17
C GLU A 178 -18.47 16.95 1.16
N ARG A 179 -17.63 16.03 1.65
CA ARG A 179 -17.89 15.40 2.95
C ARG A 179 -17.40 16.29 4.08
N GLU A 180 -18.27 16.54 5.05
CA GLU A 180 -17.92 17.21 6.29
C GLU A 180 -16.73 16.49 6.97
N PRO A 181 -15.73 17.24 7.48
CA PRO A 181 -14.62 16.65 8.20
C PRO A 181 -15.08 15.82 9.39
N LEU A 182 -14.41 14.67 9.59
CA LEU A 182 -14.67 13.87 10.78
C LEU A 182 -14.16 14.60 12.05
N PRO A 183 -14.76 14.35 13.22
CA PRO A 183 -14.30 14.93 14.47
C PRO A 183 -12.82 14.62 14.68
N ALA A 184 -12.02 15.66 14.91
CA ALA A 184 -10.60 15.52 15.19
C ALA A 184 -10.39 14.77 16.53
N ARG A 185 -9.48 13.78 16.52
CA ARG A 185 -9.14 12.95 17.68
C ARG A 185 -7.70 13.17 18.14
N ALA A 186 -6.82 13.49 17.20
CA ALA A 186 -5.41 13.75 17.50
C ALA A 186 -4.79 14.66 16.43
N GLU A 187 -3.74 15.38 16.83
CA GLU A 187 -2.86 16.11 15.94
C GLU A 187 -1.45 15.52 16.03
N TRP A 188 -0.81 15.29 14.86
CA TRP A 188 0.52 14.72 14.81
C TRP A 188 1.50 15.65 14.12
N HIS A 189 2.58 15.98 14.84
CA HIS A 189 3.73 16.68 14.30
C HIS A 189 4.71 15.67 13.72
N LEU A 190 4.81 15.64 12.40
CA LEU A 190 5.60 14.67 11.68
C LEU A 190 7.02 15.20 11.46
N ALA A 191 8.00 14.47 11.98
CA ALA A 191 9.41 14.80 11.75
C ALA A 191 9.84 14.49 10.30
N GLY A 192 10.87 15.17 9.81
CA GLY A 192 11.39 14.97 8.45
C GLY A 192 12.02 13.60 8.19
N ASP A 193 12.21 12.78 9.23
CA ASP A 193 12.79 11.43 9.13
C ASP A 193 11.75 10.28 9.11
N VAL A 194 10.46 10.59 9.24
CA VAL A 194 9.37 9.58 9.21
C VAL A 194 9.49 8.66 8.01
N GLY A 195 9.74 9.22 6.80
CA GLY A 195 9.92 8.42 5.60
C GLY A 195 11.11 7.47 5.68
N ARG A 196 12.23 7.92 6.23
CA ARG A 196 13.45 7.08 6.42
C ARG A 196 13.22 5.97 7.45
N ARG A 197 12.57 6.26 8.57
CA ARG A 197 12.26 5.27 9.61
C ARG A 197 11.32 4.18 9.07
N TYR A 198 10.26 4.59 8.39
CA TYR A 198 9.34 3.63 7.77
C TYR A 198 10.03 2.85 6.65
N GLY A 199 10.79 3.51 5.77
CA GLY A 199 11.52 2.85 4.69
C GLY A 199 12.56 1.83 5.19
N ALA A 200 13.18 2.06 6.34
CA ALA A 200 14.09 1.11 6.98
C ALA A 200 13.34 -0.15 7.47
N ALA A 201 12.15 0.03 8.05
CA ALA A 201 11.34 -1.07 8.58
C ALA A 201 10.58 -1.84 7.48
N SER A 202 10.02 -1.15 6.48
CA SER A 202 9.21 -1.75 5.42
C SER A 202 10.03 -2.26 4.22
N GLY A 203 11.23 -1.70 4.02
CA GLY A 203 12.03 -1.94 2.81
C GLY A 203 11.65 -1.02 1.64
N ASP A 204 10.58 -0.25 1.71
CA ASP A 204 10.23 0.73 0.68
C ASP A 204 11.14 1.96 0.79
N ARG A 205 12.21 1.94 0.00
CA ARG A 205 13.21 3.00 -0.07
C ARG A 205 13.05 3.87 -1.32
N ASN A 206 11.80 4.12 -1.75
CA ASN A 206 11.57 5.04 -2.85
C ASN A 206 12.14 6.43 -2.50
N PRO A 207 13.01 7.02 -3.34
CA PRO A 207 13.72 8.27 -3.06
C PRO A 207 12.82 9.45 -2.68
N ILE A 208 11.57 9.48 -3.12
CA ILE A 208 10.61 10.56 -2.80
C ILE A 208 10.28 10.66 -1.31
N HIS A 209 10.51 9.58 -0.56
CA HIS A 209 10.22 9.49 0.88
C HIS A 209 11.45 9.74 1.75
N LEU A 210 12.66 9.66 1.17
CA LEU A 210 13.89 9.61 1.94
C LEU A 210 14.53 10.96 2.13
N HIS A 211 14.51 11.81 1.09
CA HIS A 211 15.21 13.09 1.13
C HIS A 211 14.51 14.17 0.28
N PRO A 212 14.47 15.44 0.76
CA PRO A 212 13.82 16.53 0.02
C PRO A 212 14.40 16.77 -1.38
N LEU A 213 15.72 16.64 -1.57
CA LEU A 213 16.35 16.84 -2.87
C LEU A 213 15.91 15.79 -3.89
N THR A 214 15.83 14.53 -3.47
CA THR A 214 15.34 13.46 -4.36
C THR A 214 13.85 13.60 -4.64
N ALA A 215 13.04 14.01 -3.67
CA ALA A 215 11.61 14.27 -3.86
C ALA A 215 11.35 15.38 -4.89
N ARG A 216 12.18 16.44 -4.90
CA ARG A 216 12.08 17.54 -5.88
C ARG A 216 12.28 17.09 -7.33
N LEU A 217 13.13 16.09 -7.58
CA LEU A 217 13.30 15.51 -8.91
C LEU A 217 12.01 14.86 -9.45
N PHE A 218 11.08 14.51 -8.56
CA PHE A 218 9.78 13.94 -8.87
C PHE A 218 8.62 14.95 -8.70
N GLY A 219 8.92 16.25 -8.57
CA GLY A 219 7.93 17.32 -8.50
C GLY A 219 7.31 17.56 -7.12
N PHE A 220 7.86 16.99 -6.05
CA PHE A 220 7.44 17.28 -4.68
C PHE A 220 8.33 18.35 -4.05
N PRO A 221 7.77 19.36 -3.34
CA PRO A 221 8.59 20.42 -2.72
C PRO A 221 9.47 19.92 -1.57
N GLN A 222 9.06 18.82 -0.93
CA GLN A 222 9.71 18.17 0.20
C GLN A 222 9.55 16.65 0.11
N ALA A 223 10.26 15.89 0.97
CA ALA A 223 9.98 14.47 1.14
C ALA A 223 8.51 14.27 1.54
N ILE A 224 7.92 13.14 1.16
CA ILE A 224 6.53 12.81 1.49
C ILE A 224 6.47 11.53 2.33
N ALA A 225 5.49 11.43 3.22
CA ALA A 225 5.24 10.18 3.93
C ALA A 225 4.78 9.09 2.94
N HIS A 226 5.13 7.83 3.24
CA HIS A 226 4.58 6.69 2.49
C HIS A 226 3.07 6.59 2.72
N GLY A 227 2.31 6.31 1.67
CA GLY A 227 0.86 6.10 1.81
C GLY A 227 0.55 5.02 2.85
N MET A 228 1.23 3.88 2.76
CA MET A 228 1.03 2.77 3.72
C MET A 228 1.41 3.12 5.16
N TRP A 229 2.37 4.04 5.38
CA TRP A 229 2.63 4.56 6.71
C TRP A 229 1.42 5.35 7.24
N THR A 230 0.79 6.18 6.40
CA THR A 230 -0.38 6.97 6.84
C THR A 230 -1.55 6.07 7.23
N VAL A 231 -1.84 5.02 6.45
CA VAL A 231 -2.86 4.02 6.80
C VAL A 231 -2.50 3.30 8.10
N ALA A 232 -1.26 2.80 8.20
CA ALA A 232 -0.80 2.08 9.39
C ALA A 232 -0.88 2.95 10.65
N ARG A 233 -0.46 4.24 10.57
CA ARG A 233 -0.54 5.17 11.70
C ARG A 233 -1.98 5.47 12.12
N CYS A 234 -2.89 5.65 11.15
CA CYS A 234 -4.30 5.83 11.44
C CYS A 234 -4.90 4.59 12.11
N LEU A 235 -4.58 3.37 11.63
CA LEU A 235 -5.11 2.13 12.19
C LEU A 235 -4.49 1.80 13.55
N ALA A 236 -3.25 2.21 13.81
CA ALA A 236 -2.63 2.10 15.14
C ALA A 236 -3.38 2.97 16.18
N GLU A 237 -3.87 4.15 15.78
CA GLU A 237 -4.66 5.03 16.64
C GLU A 237 -6.11 4.55 16.77
N HIS A 238 -6.70 4.08 15.67
CA HIS A 238 -8.10 3.65 15.62
C HIS A 238 -8.33 2.34 16.38
N GLY A 239 -7.35 1.43 16.34
CA GLY A 239 -7.54 0.03 16.69
C GLY A 239 -8.19 -0.77 15.55
N THR A 240 -7.98 -2.07 15.53
CA THR A 240 -8.59 -2.98 14.55
C THR A 240 -9.03 -4.27 15.21
N PRO A 241 -10.26 -4.77 14.95
CA PRO A 241 -10.68 -6.09 15.41
C PRO A 241 -9.76 -7.20 14.86
N ASP A 242 -9.69 -8.35 15.52
CA ASP A 242 -8.90 -9.51 15.06
C ASP A 242 -9.34 -10.03 13.69
N ALA A 243 -10.63 -10.02 13.43
CA ALA A 243 -11.21 -10.20 12.10
C ALA A 243 -11.74 -8.85 11.59
N ALA A 244 -11.13 -8.31 10.53
CA ALA A 244 -11.38 -6.94 10.11
C ALA A 244 -11.40 -6.77 8.58
N VAL A 245 -12.19 -5.82 8.13
CA VAL A 245 -12.13 -5.27 6.77
C VAL A 245 -11.70 -3.82 6.87
N VAL A 246 -10.67 -3.45 6.12
CA VAL A 246 -10.17 -2.08 6.01
C VAL A 246 -10.25 -1.64 4.56
N ARG A 247 -10.70 -0.43 4.31
CA ARG A 247 -10.59 0.26 3.02
C ARG A 247 -9.96 1.62 3.23
N ALA A 248 -9.02 1.99 2.38
CA ALA A 248 -8.38 3.30 2.45
C ALA A 248 -8.07 3.84 1.04
N GLU A 249 -8.23 5.15 0.89
CA GLU A 249 -7.98 5.87 -0.35
C GLU A 249 -6.97 7.00 -0.10
N PHE A 250 -5.92 7.02 -0.90
CA PHE A 250 -4.89 8.05 -0.84
C PHE A 250 -5.27 9.23 -1.73
N ARG A 251 -5.49 10.40 -1.12
CA ARG A 251 -6.01 11.60 -1.79
C ARG A 251 -4.93 12.60 -2.16
N ALA A 252 -4.00 12.85 -1.24
CA ALA A 252 -2.92 13.80 -1.43
C ALA A 252 -1.67 13.40 -0.63
N PRO A 253 -0.46 13.72 -1.11
CA PRO A 253 0.77 13.45 -0.36
C PRO A 253 0.82 14.25 0.94
N VAL A 254 1.34 13.64 2.00
CA VAL A 254 1.69 14.29 3.26
C VAL A 254 3.14 14.72 3.20
N LEU A 255 3.40 16.02 3.28
CA LEU A 255 4.75 16.58 3.26
C LEU A 255 5.47 16.36 4.60
N LEU A 256 6.79 16.15 4.55
CA LEU A 256 7.66 15.94 5.71
C LEU A 256 8.82 16.96 5.76
N PRO A 257 9.01 17.67 6.88
CA PRO A 257 8.16 17.67 8.09
C PRO A 257 6.81 18.32 7.83
N GLY A 258 5.82 18.04 8.71
CA GLY A 258 4.50 18.63 8.60
C GLY A 258 3.60 18.31 9.79
N THR A 259 2.43 18.93 9.82
CA THR A 259 1.40 18.66 10.84
C THR A 259 0.14 18.14 10.15
N VAL A 260 -0.46 17.11 10.72
CA VAL A 260 -1.70 16.50 10.24
C VAL A 260 -2.64 16.23 11.40
N ALA A 261 -3.95 16.38 11.15
CA ALA A 261 -5.01 16.04 12.08
C ALA A 261 -5.60 14.68 11.70
N TYR A 262 -5.72 13.80 12.67
CA TYR A 262 -6.43 12.53 12.58
C TYR A 262 -7.86 12.75 13.06
N GLY A 263 -8.84 12.43 12.21
CA GLY A 263 -10.27 12.43 12.52
C GLY A 263 -10.83 11.02 12.44
N ALA A 264 -11.76 10.69 13.36
CA ALA A 264 -12.42 9.38 13.34
C ALA A 264 -13.81 9.41 13.95
N GLN A 265 -14.73 8.65 13.35
CA GLN A 265 -16.10 8.42 13.83
C GLN A 265 -16.70 7.17 13.16
N ASP A 266 -17.38 6.33 13.93
CA ASP A 266 -18.18 5.19 13.43
C ASP A 266 -17.45 4.29 12.44
N GLY A 267 -16.24 3.84 12.79
CA GLY A 267 -15.37 3.01 11.94
C GLY A 267 -14.73 3.74 10.76
N ARG A 268 -15.07 4.99 10.53
CA ARG A 268 -14.45 5.86 9.52
C ARG A 268 -13.28 6.63 10.11
N PHE A 269 -12.26 6.84 9.31
CA PHE A 269 -11.10 7.65 9.67
C PHE A 269 -10.60 8.50 8.50
N GLU A 270 -9.95 9.60 8.81
CA GLU A 270 -9.32 10.46 7.82
C GLU A 270 -8.06 11.12 8.36
N LEU A 271 -7.19 11.53 7.47
CA LEU A 271 -6.02 12.33 7.77
C LEU A 271 -6.07 13.61 6.96
N ARG A 272 -6.05 14.74 7.65
CA ARG A 272 -6.09 16.08 7.06
C ARG A 272 -4.86 16.89 7.45
N GLY A 273 -4.50 17.85 6.61
CA GLY A 273 -3.37 18.75 6.87
C GLY A 273 -3.42 19.97 5.94
N GLY A 274 -2.30 20.72 5.89
CA GLY A 274 -2.23 21.96 5.13
C GLY A 274 -2.99 23.11 5.79
N ASP A 275 -3.19 24.23 5.07
CA ASP A 275 -3.76 25.47 5.58
C ASP A 275 -5.11 25.25 6.28
N GLY A 276 -5.09 25.26 7.62
CA GLY A 276 -6.27 25.06 8.46
C GLY A 276 -6.90 23.66 8.39
N GLY A 277 -6.12 22.60 8.10
CA GLY A 277 -6.62 21.21 8.08
C GLY A 277 -7.55 20.87 6.91
N ARG A 278 -7.63 21.72 5.90
CA ARG A 278 -8.59 21.55 4.80
C ARG A 278 -8.21 20.46 3.80
N ARG A 279 -6.92 20.14 3.67
CA ARG A 279 -6.45 19.17 2.68
C ARG A 279 -6.62 17.74 3.16
N LEU A 280 -7.48 16.98 2.53
CA LEU A 280 -7.65 15.56 2.77
C LEU A 280 -6.47 14.79 2.13
N HIS A 281 -5.72 14.08 2.97
CA HIS A 281 -4.59 13.24 2.56
C HIS A 281 -4.98 11.77 2.42
N LEU A 282 -5.80 11.28 3.35
CA LEU A 282 -6.25 9.90 3.42
C LEU A 282 -7.69 9.88 3.91
N SER A 283 -8.51 9.00 3.37
CA SER A 283 -9.81 8.61 3.94
C SER A 283 -9.91 7.11 3.99
N GLY A 284 -10.53 6.56 5.02
CA GLY A 284 -10.71 5.12 5.13
C GLY A 284 -11.81 4.73 6.08
N GLU A 285 -12.06 3.45 6.10
CA GLU A 285 -13.02 2.78 6.97
C GLU A 285 -12.44 1.46 7.48
N VAL A 286 -12.79 1.09 8.68
CA VAL A 286 -12.48 -0.19 9.30
C VAL A 286 -13.71 -0.71 10.02
N GLY A 287 -13.97 -1.99 9.84
CA GLY A 287 -15.07 -2.68 10.51
C GLY A 287 -14.74 -4.15 10.75
N PRO A 288 -15.57 -4.86 11.50
CA PRO A 288 -15.41 -6.29 11.68
C PRO A 288 -15.57 -7.02 10.33
N TYR A 289 -14.81 -8.11 10.18
CA TYR A 289 -15.07 -9.06 9.09
C TYR A 289 -16.40 -9.76 9.38
N PRO A 290 -17.33 -9.87 8.41
CA PRO A 290 -18.59 -10.55 8.63
C PRO A 290 -18.36 -11.99 9.10
N ALA A 291 -19.01 -12.38 10.20
CA ALA A 291 -19.08 -13.78 10.56
C ALA A 291 -19.81 -14.56 9.45
N ALA A 292 -19.27 -15.73 9.09
CA ALA A 292 -19.88 -16.62 8.09
C ALA A 292 -21.18 -17.19 8.59
#